data_316b0e5e28b5fa06d75394dc59e183ec
#
_entry.id   316b0e5e28b5fa06d75394dc59e183ec
#
_cell.length_a   1.000
_cell.length_b   1.000
_cell.length_c   1.000
_cell.angle_alpha   90.00
_cell.angle_beta   90.00
_cell.angle_gamma   90.00
#
_symmetry.space_group_name_H-M   'P 1'
#
loop_
_entity.id
_entity.type
_entity.pdbx_description
1 polymer ?
#
loop_
_entity_poly.entity_id
_entity_poly.type
_entity_poly.pdbx_seq_one_letter_code
_entity_poly.pdbx_strand_id
1 'polypeptide(L)'
;MYFIYFEVWRFFSGEGYFNMASITFEGVKKSYDGKNFVVHDFNLQIQDREFVVFVGPSGCGKSTTLRMIAGLEDISEGKLYIGDRLVNNVLPKDRDIAMVFQNYALYPHMSVRKNMAFGLKLRKVPKNIIDKKISEAAKILDIEQYLDRKPKDLSGGQRQRVALGRAMVRDASVFLLDEPLSNLDAKLRNHMRSEITRLHDVLGTTFVYVTHDQTEAMTMGDRIVVMKDGYIQQVDAPQDLYDKPNSLFVAGFIGSPQMNFLDAILLKEGECFSLKIGDMLIPISRGKVDGSDLESYVNKTVIVGIRPEDIHNEDVFIKVSPESAFDADIDLIELMGSEMYLHFEFQGHRVVARVSSRVTTRKGDRVKLSIDMHKAHIFDKETEIAICH
;
A
#
# COMPACT_ATOMS: atom_id res chain seq x y z
N MET A 1 -26.86 1.72 16.66
CA MET A 1 -25.82 1.82 15.62
C MET A 1 -25.80 0.57 14.74
N TYR A 2 -25.76 -0.66 15.27
CA TYR A 2 -25.87 -1.92 14.51
C TYR A 2 -27.13 -2.10 13.66
N PHE A 3 -28.27 -1.54 14.07
CA PHE A 3 -29.56 -1.66 13.36
C PHE A 3 -29.60 -0.90 12.02
N ILE A 4 -28.89 0.23 11.90
CA ILE A 4 -28.84 1.04 10.67
C ILE A 4 -28.00 0.30 9.60
N TYR A 5 -26.96 -0.41 10.01
CA TYR A 5 -26.09 -1.19 9.12
C TYR A 5 -26.82 -2.39 8.50
N PHE A 6 -27.69 -3.06 9.27
CA PHE A 6 -28.45 -4.23 8.79
C PHE A 6 -29.51 -3.85 7.76
N GLU A 7 -30.16 -2.67 7.90
CA GLU A 7 -31.11 -2.18 6.91
C GLU A 7 -30.44 -1.66 5.63
N VAL A 8 -29.26 -1.04 5.72
CA VAL A 8 -28.45 -0.63 4.58
C VAL A 8 -27.98 -1.84 3.79
N TRP A 9 -27.49 -2.89 4.47
CA TRP A 9 -27.08 -4.15 3.85
C TRP A 9 -28.24 -4.85 3.10
N ARG A 10 -29.44 -4.87 3.71
CA ARG A 10 -30.63 -5.50 3.12
C ARG A 10 -31.17 -4.73 1.89
N PHE A 11 -30.84 -3.45 1.77
CA PHE A 11 -31.29 -2.60 0.66
C PHE A 11 -30.38 -2.69 -0.57
N PHE A 12 -29.10 -2.82 -0.38
CA PHE A 12 -28.15 -3.09 -1.47
C PHE A 12 -28.16 -4.58 -1.90
N SER A 13 -28.62 -5.47 -1.05
CA SER A 13 -28.84 -6.91 -1.34
C SER A 13 -30.23 -7.22 -1.89
N GLY A 14 -30.84 -6.36 -2.69
CA GLY A 14 -32.01 -6.73 -3.48
C GLY A 14 -31.71 -8.05 -4.23
N GLU A 15 -32.65 -9.00 -4.24
CA GLU A 15 -32.55 -10.34 -4.82
C GLU A 15 -32.14 -10.34 -6.32
N GLY A 16 -30.92 -9.85 -6.60
CA GLY A 16 -30.25 -9.94 -7.89
C GLY A 16 -28.96 -10.71 -7.64
N TYR A 17 -28.72 -11.72 -8.42
CA TYR A 17 -27.45 -12.43 -8.49
C TYR A 17 -26.30 -11.45 -8.37
N PHE A 18 -25.56 -11.45 -7.26
CA PHE A 18 -24.31 -10.71 -7.15
C PHE A 18 -23.39 -11.27 -8.24
N ASN A 19 -23.22 -10.54 -9.32
CA ASN A 19 -22.15 -10.85 -10.26
C ASN A 19 -20.83 -10.75 -9.48
N MET A 20 -20.16 -11.86 -9.30
CA MET A 20 -18.82 -11.90 -8.71
C MET A 20 -17.94 -10.96 -9.53
N ALA A 21 -17.36 -9.96 -8.86
CA ALA A 21 -16.59 -8.92 -9.51
C ALA A 21 -15.08 -9.09 -9.26
N SER A 22 -14.60 -10.32 -9.45
CA SER A 22 -13.15 -10.57 -9.53
C SER A 22 -12.55 -9.83 -10.73
N ILE A 23 -11.25 -9.48 -10.63
CA ILE A 23 -10.51 -8.90 -11.75
C ILE A 23 -9.32 -9.80 -12.03
N THR A 24 -9.18 -10.25 -13.29
CA THR A 24 -8.09 -11.13 -13.68
C THR A 24 -7.30 -10.51 -14.83
N PHE A 25 -6.01 -10.35 -14.62
CA PHE A 25 -5.04 -9.95 -15.63
C PHE A 25 -4.23 -11.17 -16.06
N GLU A 26 -4.20 -11.44 -17.36
CA GLU A 26 -3.44 -12.52 -17.98
C GLU A 26 -2.43 -11.92 -18.97
N GLY A 27 -1.16 -11.81 -18.57
CA GLY A 27 -0.07 -11.33 -19.40
C GLY A 27 -0.31 -9.92 -19.96
N VAL A 28 -0.96 -9.03 -19.19
CA VAL A 28 -1.33 -7.70 -19.68
C VAL A 28 -0.11 -6.81 -19.81
N LYS A 29 0.02 -6.19 -21.00
CA LYS A 29 1.08 -5.22 -21.31
C LYS A 29 0.49 -3.93 -21.87
N LYS A 30 1.15 -2.81 -21.59
CA LYS A 30 0.81 -1.50 -22.16
C LYS A 30 2.01 -0.82 -22.75
N SER A 31 1.88 -0.41 -24.00
CA SER A 31 2.79 0.49 -24.71
C SER A 31 2.01 1.66 -25.31
N TYR A 32 2.60 2.86 -25.34
CA TYR A 32 2.01 4.04 -25.96
C TYR A 32 2.58 4.29 -27.38
N ASP A 33 3.78 3.81 -27.65
CA ASP A 33 4.51 4.02 -28.90
C ASP A 33 4.69 2.73 -29.73
N GLY A 34 4.16 1.61 -29.21
CA GLY A 34 4.28 0.28 -29.82
C GLY A 34 5.68 -0.35 -29.66
N LYS A 35 6.61 0.30 -28.95
CA LYS A 35 7.99 -0.20 -28.76
C LYS A 35 8.34 -0.35 -27.28
N ASN A 36 8.07 0.69 -26.49
CA ASN A 36 8.41 0.71 -25.07
C ASN A 36 7.18 0.38 -24.25
N PHE A 37 7.28 -0.63 -23.41
CA PHE A 37 6.21 -0.99 -22.49
C PHE A 37 6.34 -0.19 -21.19
N VAL A 38 5.22 0.29 -20.68
CA VAL A 38 5.09 0.95 -19.35
C VAL A 38 4.44 0.03 -18.32
N VAL A 39 3.82 -1.06 -18.79
CA VAL A 39 3.36 -2.19 -17.97
C VAL A 39 3.78 -3.45 -18.70
N HIS A 40 4.44 -4.36 -17.98
CA HIS A 40 5.07 -5.56 -18.54
C HIS A 40 4.46 -6.79 -17.90
N ASP A 41 3.98 -7.74 -18.71
CA ASP A 41 3.55 -9.09 -18.32
C ASP A 41 2.80 -9.13 -16.97
N PHE A 42 1.81 -8.24 -16.85
CA PHE A 42 1.08 -8.04 -15.60
C PHE A 42 0.09 -9.18 -15.41
N ASN A 43 0.36 -10.04 -14.41
CA ASN A 43 -0.44 -11.19 -14.04
C ASN A 43 -0.93 -11.01 -12.61
N LEU A 44 -2.24 -10.89 -12.41
CA LEU A 44 -2.84 -10.69 -11.10
C LEU A 44 -4.29 -11.17 -11.10
N GLN A 45 -4.68 -11.84 -10.04
CA GLN A 45 -6.08 -12.14 -9.74
C GLN A 45 -6.49 -11.38 -8.47
N ILE A 46 -7.51 -10.52 -8.59
CA ILE A 46 -8.17 -9.83 -7.49
C ILE A 46 -9.49 -10.55 -7.24
N GLN A 47 -9.73 -10.97 -6.01
CA GLN A 47 -10.93 -11.70 -5.64
C GLN A 47 -12.16 -10.77 -5.56
N ASP A 48 -13.35 -11.35 -5.63
CA ASP A 48 -14.58 -10.61 -5.33
C ASP A 48 -14.54 -10.05 -3.92
N ARG A 49 -14.92 -8.77 -3.77
CA ARG A 49 -14.96 -8.01 -2.50
C ARG A 49 -13.60 -7.79 -1.85
N GLU A 50 -12.53 -7.98 -2.57
CA GLU A 50 -11.19 -7.72 -2.08
C GLU A 50 -10.83 -6.22 -2.22
N PHE A 51 -10.12 -5.67 -1.24
CA PHE A 51 -9.52 -4.35 -1.31
C PHE A 51 -8.03 -4.47 -1.66
N VAL A 52 -7.68 -4.24 -2.92
CA VAL A 52 -6.29 -4.30 -3.38
C VAL A 52 -5.71 -2.91 -3.57
N VAL A 53 -4.51 -2.69 -3.05
CA VAL A 53 -3.78 -1.42 -3.18
C VAL A 53 -2.57 -1.59 -4.10
N PHE A 54 -2.47 -0.77 -5.15
CA PHE A 54 -1.29 -0.65 -6.00
C PHE A 54 -0.39 0.45 -5.46
N VAL A 55 0.85 0.11 -5.09
CA VAL A 55 1.82 1.05 -4.54
C VAL A 55 3.15 0.93 -5.29
N GLY A 56 3.94 1.99 -5.30
CA GLY A 56 5.26 2.03 -5.95
C GLY A 56 5.70 3.44 -6.31
N PRO A 57 6.91 3.62 -6.83
CA PRO A 57 7.44 4.92 -7.23
C PRO A 57 6.58 5.60 -8.32
N SER A 58 6.74 6.91 -8.47
CA SER A 58 6.08 7.65 -9.55
C SER A 58 6.52 7.10 -10.92
N GLY A 59 5.55 6.94 -11.82
CA GLY A 59 5.82 6.45 -13.18
C GLY A 59 5.92 4.92 -13.33
N CYS A 60 5.77 4.11 -12.26
CA CYS A 60 5.86 2.65 -12.35
C CYS A 60 4.63 1.94 -12.94
N GLY A 61 3.65 2.65 -13.50
CA GLY A 61 2.52 2.05 -14.22
C GLY A 61 1.21 1.89 -13.44
N LYS A 62 1.12 2.26 -12.15
CA LYS A 62 -0.08 2.09 -11.30
C LYS A 62 -1.36 2.68 -11.89
N SER A 63 -1.37 4.00 -12.13
CA SER A 63 -2.54 4.70 -12.71
C SER A 63 -2.85 4.21 -14.13
N THR A 64 -1.85 3.82 -14.91
CA THR A 64 -2.04 3.20 -16.23
C THR A 64 -2.79 1.88 -16.08
N THR A 65 -2.37 1.01 -15.16
CA THR A 65 -3.05 -0.27 -14.88
C THR A 65 -4.47 -0.05 -14.39
N LEU A 66 -4.69 0.90 -13.47
CA LEU A 66 -6.03 1.27 -13.02
C LEU A 66 -6.93 1.75 -14.18
N ARG A 67 -6.37 2.58 -15.07
CA ARG A 67 -7.09 3.10 -16.24
C ARG A 67 -7.38 2.02 -17.28
N MET A 68 -6.55 1.00 -17.40
CA MET A 68 -6.86 -0.19 -18.22
C MET A 68 -8.06 -0.95 -17.65
N ILE A 69 -8.22 -1.11 -16.33
CA ILE A 69 -9.43 -1.68 -15.72
C ILE A 69 -10.64 -0.80 -16.08
N ALA A 70 -10.47 0.51 -15.97
CA ALA A 70 -11.55 1.45 -16.29
C ALA A 70 -11.93 1.50 -17.79
N GLY A 71 -11.08 0.99 -18.68
CA GLY A 71 -11.23 1.12 -20.14
C GLY A 71 -10.96 2.53 -20.66
N LEU A 72 -10.23 3.31 -19.87
CA LEU A 72 -9.73 4.65 -20.26
C LEU A 72 -8.38 4.58 -20.95
N GLU A 73 -7.72 3.43 -20.85
CA GLU A 73 -6.49 3.09 -21.58
C GLU A 73 -6.69 1.73 -22.24
N ASP A 74 -6.25 1.62 -23.51
CA ASP A 74 -6.29 0.37 -24.24
C ASP A 74 -5.20 -0.58 -23.77
N ILE A 75 -5.46 -1.87 -23.78
CA ILE A 75 -4.50 -2.93 -23.50
C ILE A 75 -3.77 -3.24 -24.81
N SER A 76 -2.42 -3.25 -24.77
CA SER A 76 -1.61 -3.54 -25.95
C SER A 76 -1.50 -5.03 -26.21
N GLU A 77 -1.28 -5.83 -25.16
CA GLU A 77 -1.20 -7.30 -25.22
C GLU A 77 -1.83 -7.90 -23.96
N GLY A 78 -2.19 -9.18 -24.02
CA GLY A 78 -2.79 -9.90 -22.89
C GLY A 78 -4.30 -9.72 -22.81
N LYS A 79 -4.88 -10.18 -21.68
CA LYS A 79 -6.33 -10.20 -21.48
C LYS A 79 -6.68 -9.68 -20.10
N LEU A 80 -7.77 -8.92 -20.01
CA LEU A 80 -8.35 -8.43 -18.77
C LEU A 80 -9.79 -8.86 -18.65
N TYR A 81 -10.12 -9.46 -17.52
CA TYR A 81 -11.48 -9.91 -17.21
C TYR A 81 -12.02 -9.16 -15.98
N ILE A 82 -13.32 -8.87 -15.98
CA ILE A 82 -14.09 -8.46 -14.80
C ILE A 82 -15.21 -9.50 -14.63
N GLY A 83 -15.15 -10.25 -13.53
CA GLY A 83 -15.87 -11.53 -13.44
C GLY A 83 -15.44 -12.47 -14.56
N ASP A 84 -16.38 -13.12 -15.22
CA ASP A 84 -16.11 -14.02 -16.36
C ASP A 84 -16.02 -13.28 -17.70
N ARG A 85 -16.19 -11.95 -17.70
CA ARG A 85 -16.28 -11.16 -18.94
C ARG A 85 -14.93 -10.61 -19.35
N LEU A 86 -14.45 -10.97 -20.56
CA LEU A 86 -13.32 -10.30 -21.20
C LEU A 86 -13.68 -8.84 -21.54
N VAL A 87 -12.91 -7.86 -21.03
CA VAL A 87 -13.24 -6.44 -21.14
C VAL A 87 -12.28 -5.61 -22.02
N ASN A 88 -11.33 -6.23 -22.69
CA ASN A 88 -10.35 -5.51 -23.54
C ASN A 88 -11.00 -4.48 -24.47
N ASN A 89 -12.07 -4.85 -25.15
CA ASN A 89 -12.78 -4.01 -26.13
C ASN A 89 -14.13 -3.47 -25.59
N VAL A 90 -14.38 -3.54 -24.28
CA VAL A 90 -15.60 -3.04 -23.68
C VAL A 90 -15.43 -1.57 -23.29
N LEU A 91 -16.35 -0.73 -23.71
CA LEU A 91 -16.32 0.70 -23.39
C LEU A 91 -16.45 0.94 -21.86
N PRO A 92 -15.86 2.02 -21.30
CA PRO A 92 -15.90 2.34 -19.86
C PRO A 92 -17.31 2.35 -19.27
N LYS A 93 -18.30 2.85 -20.01
CA LYS A 93 -19.70 2.95 -19.56
C LYS A 93 -20.36 1.58 -19.34
N ASP A 94 -19.85 0.54 -20.00
CA ASP A 94 -20.44 -0.81 -20.05
C ASP A 94 -19.65 -1.83 -19.21
N ARG A 95 -18.64 -1.37 -18.40
CA ARG A 95 -17.77 -2.23 -17.55
C ARG A 95 -18.29 -2.41 -16.12
N ASP A 96 -19.41 -1.82 -15.76
CA ASP A 96 -19.95 -1.85 -14.38
C ASP A 96 -18.98 -1.45 -13.28
N ILE A 97 -18.22 -0.40 -13.51
CA ILE A 97 -17.22 0.16 -12.60
C ILE A 97 -17.60 1.57 -12.16
N ALA A 98 -17.12 2.00 -11.00
CA ALA A 98 -17.12 3.38 -10.56
C ALA A 98 -15.68 3.84 -10.34
N MET A 99 -15.35 5.06 -10.78
CA MET A 99 -13.98 5.58 -10.64
C MET A 99 -13.99 6.96 -9.97
N VAL A 100 -13.08 7.12 -9.02
CA VAL A 100 -12.75 8.39 -8.37
C VAL A 100 -11.35 8.80 -8.83
N PHE A 101 -11.25 9.97 -9.43
CA PHE A 101 -10.00 10.52 -9.95
C PHE A 101 -9.28 11.36 -8.90
N GLN A 102 -7.98 11.51 -9.04
CA GLN A 102 -7.10 12.31 -8.18
C GLN A 102 -7.59 13.76 -8.01
N ASN A 103 -8.15 14.37 -9.06
CA ASN A 103 -8.71 15.73 -9.04
C ASN A 103 -10.22 15.75 -8.75
N TYR A 104 -10.79 14.63 -8.27
CA TYR A 104 -12.22 14.42 -7.98
C TYR A 104 -13.14 14.52 -9.21
N ALA A 105 -12.75 15.18 -10.29
CA ALA A 105 -13.48 15.37 -11.55
C ALA A 105 -14.97 15.77 -11.35
N LEU A 106 -15.24 16.67 -10.40
CA LEU A 106 -16.59 17.18 -10.15
C LEU A 106 -16.98 18.22 -11.21
N TYR A 107 -18.23 18.20 -11.65
CA TYR A 107 -18.78 19.20 -12.55
C TYR A 107 -18.94 20.55 -11.81
N PRO A 108 -18.15 21.60 -12.12
CA PRO A 108 -18.07 22.81 -11.29
C PRO A 108 -19.33 23.65 -11.31
N HIS A 109 -20.11 23.55 -12.38
CA HIS A 109 -21.39 24.31 -12.58
C HIS A 109 -22.59 23.62 -11.92
N MET A 110 -22.47 22.36 -11.50
CA MET A 110 -23.54 21.57 -10.88
C MET A 110 -23.43 21.61 -9.36
N SER A 111 -24.59 21.58 -8.66
CA SER A 111 -24.59 21.34 -7.20
C SER A 111 -24.13 19.91 -6.86
N VAL A 112 -23.83 19.64 -5.58
CA VAL A 112 -23.49 18.31 -5.08
C VAL A 112 -24.55 17.29 -5.49
N ARG A 113 -25.83 17.56 -5.20
CA ARG A 113 -26.97 16.72 -5.60
C ARG A 113 -26.97 16.43 -7.11
N LYS A 114 -26.73 17.44 -7.94
CA LYS A 114 -26.69 17.26 -9.41
C LYS A 114 -25.46 16.45 -9.86
N ASN A 115 -24.30 16.64 -9.22
CA ASN A 115 -23.10 15.83 -9.46
C ASN A 115 -23.37 14.34 -9.18
N MET A 116 -23.96 14.02 -8.04
CA MET A 116 -24.29 12.63 -7.66
C MET A 116 -25.36 12.05 -8.60
N ALA A 117 -26.39 12.82 -8.96
CA ALA A 117 -27.48 12.37 -9.82
C ALA A 117 -27.08 12.12 -11.28
N PHE A 118 -25.98 12.72 -11.75
CA PHE A 118 -25.67 12.84 -13.17
C PHE A 118 -25.62 11.48 -13.90
N GLY A 119 -24.87 10.54 -13.39
CA GLY A 119 -24.72 9.20 -13.98
C GLY A 119 -26.03 8.41 -14.01
N LEU A 120 -26.85 8.51 -12.95
CA LEU A 120 -28.14 7.85 -12.87
C LEU A 120 -29.18 8.45 -13.85
N LYS A 121 -29.13 9.77 -14.05
CA LYS A 121 -29.99 10.44 -15.05
C LYS A 121 -29.66 10.00 -16.46
N LEU A 122 -28.38 9.84 -16.81
CA LEU A 122 -27.97 9.34 -18.13
C LEU A 122 -28.47 7.91 -18.38
N ARG A 123 -28.55 7.09 -17.32
CA ARG A 123 -29.13 5.73 -17.35
C ARG A 123 -30.67 5.73 -17.29
N LYS A 124 -31.32 6.90 -17.28
CA LYS A 124 -32.76 7.06 -17.20
C LYS A 124 -33.41 6.42 -15.96
N VAL A 125 -32.69 6.39 -14.84
CA VAL A 125 -33.21 5.90 -13.56
C VAL A 125 -34.36 6.84 -13.09
N PRO A 126 -35.47 6.30 -12.55
CA PRO A 126 -36.59 7.11 -12.04
C PRO A 126 -36.13 8.09 -10.94
N LYS A 127 -36.73 9.31 -10.95
CA LYS A 127 -36.34 10.40 -10.04
C LYS A 127 -36.43 10.03 -8.56
N ASN A 128 -37.48 9.32 -8.16
CA ASN A 128 -37.68 8.86 -6.79
C ASN A 128 -36.55 7.92 -6.32
N ILE A 129 -36.05 7.04 -7.19
CA ILE A 129 -34.91 6.15 -6.90
C ILE A 129 -33.61 6.97 -6.80
N ILE A 130 -33.39 7.94 -7.72
CA ILE A 130 -32.23 8.83 -7.66
C ILE A 130 -32.20 9.59 -6.35
N ASP A 131 -33.33 10.23 -5.96
CA ASP A 131 -33.40 11.02 -4.74
C ASP A 131 -33.16 10.16 -3.50
N LYS A 132 -33.68 8.94 -3.46
CA LYS A 132 -33.44 7.98 -2.37
C LYS A 132 -31.96 7.62 -2.26
N LYS A 133 -31.31 7.18 -3.35
CA LYS A 133 -29.88 6.81 -3.38
C LYS A 133 -28.96 7.96 -2.97
N ILE A 134 -29.27 9.19 -3.44
CA ILE A 134 -28.50 10.37 -3.05
C ILE A 134 -28.63 10.65 -1.56
N SER A 135 -29.85 10.56 -1.00
CA SER A 135 -30.06 10.79 0.44
C SER A 135 -29.29 9.78 1.29
N GLU A 136 -29.32 8.50 0.92
CA GLU A 136 -28.60 7.43 1.62
C GLU A 136 -27.08 7.63 1.54
N ALA A 137 -26.52 7.85 0.35
CA ALA A 137 -25.10 8.09 0.17
C ALA A 137 -24.65 9.38 0.89
N ALA A 138 -25.46 10.46 0.86
CA ALA A 138 -25.16 11.70 1.54
C ALA A 138 -25.11 11.54 3.07
N LYS A 139 -26.00 10.71 3.63
CA LYS A 139 -26.02 10.37 5.05
C LYS A 139 -24.79 9.56 5.48
N ILE A 140 -24.42 8.54 4.69
CA ILE A 140 -23.23 7.71 4.97
C ILE A 140 -21.96 8.57 4.99
N LEU A 141 -21.86 9.54 4.05
CA LEU A 141 -20.69 10.40 3.86
C LEU A 141 -20.74 11.72 4.65
N ASP A 142 -21.79 11.94 5.45
CA ASP A 142 -21.98 13.20 6.22
C ASP A 142 -21.89 14.47 5.34
N ILE A 143 -22.61 14.47 4.20
CA ILE A 143 -22.65 15.59 3.24
C ILE A 143 -24.05 16.09 2.95
N GLU A 144 -25.07 15.72 3.73
CA GLU A 144 -26.47 16.11 3.53
C GLU A 144 -26.64 17.65 3.49
N GLN A 145 -25.95 18.36 4.41
CA GLN A 145 -25.96 19.83 4.50
C GLN A 145 -25.29 20.54 3.33
N TYR A 146 -24.59 19.81 2.45
CA TYR A 146 -23.87 20.37 1.31
C TYR A 146 -24.55 20.08 -0.04
N LEU A 147 -25.65 19.32 -0.07
CA LEU A 147 -26.29 18.83 -1.30
C LEU A 147 -26.63 19.93 -2.32
N ASP A 148 -26.95 21.14 -1.86
CA ASP A 148 -27.32 22.27 -2.73
C ASP A 148 -26.13 23.21 -3.05
N ARG A 149 -24.94 22.98 -2.41
CA ARG A 149 -23.74 23.76 -2.69
C ARG A 149 -23.07 23.32 -3.99
N LYS A 150 -22.22 24.20 -4.54
CA LYS A 150 -21.35 23.89 -5.69
C LYS A 150 -19.96 23.48 -5.23
N PRO A 151 -19.19 22.75 -6.05
CA PRO A 151 -17.82 22.32 -5.71
C PRO A 151 -16.86 23.43 -5.25
N LYS A 152 -17.01 24.65 -5.77
CA LYS A 152 -16.20 25.81 -5.37
C LYS A 152 -16.42 26.24 -3.91
N ASP A 153 -17.58 25.93 -3.34
CA ASP A 153 -17.99 26.32 -1.99
C ASP A 153 -17.67 25.20 -0.96
N LEU A 154 -16.86 24.20 -1.35
CA LEU A 154 -16.52 23.02 -0.56
C LEU A 154 -15.01 22.98 -0.25
N SER A 155 -14.65 22.46 0.93
CA SER A 155 -13.27 22.11 1.26
C SER A 155 -12.78 20.90 0.42
N GLY A 156 -11.46 20.61 0.44
CA GLY A 156 -10.87 19.47 -0.24
C GLY A 156 -11.54 18.14 0.13
N GLY A 157 -11.66 17.86 1.44
CA GLY A 157 -12.30 16.64 1.92
C GLY A 157 -13.79 16.56 1.62
N GLN A 158 -14.51 17.71 1.63
CA GLN A 158 -15.91 17.73 1.21
C GLN A 158 -16.05 17.40 -0.28
N ARG A 159 -15.19 17.95 -1.15
CA ARG A 159 -15.15 17.59 -2.57
C ARG A 159 -14.89 16.11 -2.78
N GLN A 160 -13.97 15.53 -2.01
CA GLN A 160 -13.67 14.10 -2.08
C GLN A 160 -14.89 13.26 -1.67
N ARG A 161 -15.54 13.55 -0.53
CA ARG A 161 -16.77 12.86 -0.12
C ARG A 161 -17.85 12.94 -1.18
N VAL A 162 -17.97 14.06 -1.87
CA VAL A 162 -18.91 14.20 -3.00
C VAL A 162 -18.51 13.30 -4.17
N ALA A 163 -17.22 13.16 -4.47
CA ALA A 163 -16.74 12.27 -5.53
C ALA A 163 -17.00 10.80 -5.18
N LEU A 164 -16.76 10.40 -3.92
CA LEU A 164 -17.14 9.08 -3.40
C LEU A 164 -18.65 8.86 -3.47
N GLY A 165 -19.45 9.82 -3.05
CA GLY A 165 -20.92 9.74 -3.14
C GLY A 165 -21.42 9.59 -4.56
N ARG A 166 -20.81 10.27 -5.53
CA ARG A 166 -21.11 10.09 -6.96
C ARG A 166 -20.77 8.67 -7.45
N ALA A 167 -19.73 8.07 -6.92
CA ALA A 167 -19.37 6.69 -7.23
C ALA A 167 -20.36 5.70 -6.58
N MET A 168 -20.68 5.88 -5.28
CA MET A 168 -21.59 5.02 -4.52
C MET A 168 -22.99 4.88 -5.14
N VAL A 169 -23.60 5.99 -5.52
CA VAL A 169 -24.98 5.96 -6.06
C VAL A 169 -25.10 5.14 -7.34
N ARG A 170 -23.97 4.75 -7.96
CA ARG A 170 -23.95 4.00 -9.20
C ARG A 170 -24.15 2.50 -9.02
N ASP A 171 -24.03 1.95 -7.81
CA ASP A 171 -24.06 0.51 -7.49
C ASP A 171 -23.13 -0.30 -8.42
N ALA A 172 -21.90 0.13 -8.52
CA ALA A 172 -20.90 -0.55 -9.34
C ALA A 172 -20.34 -1.78 -8.61
N SER A 173 -20.03 -2.83 -9.35
CA SER A 173 -19.43 -4.04 -8.80
C SER A 173 -17.93 -3.85 -8.46
N VAL A 174 -17.26 -2.87 -9.09
CA VAL A 174 -15.85 -2.54 -8.86
C VAL A 174 -15.69 -1.04 -8.64
N PHE A 175 -14.94 -0.67 -7.60
CA PHE A 175 -14.53 0.69 -7.30
C PHE A 175 -13.05 0.90 -7.59
N LEU A 176 -12.74 1.91 -8.40
CA LEU A 176 -11.40 2.30 -8.80
C LEU A 176 -11.06 3.67 -8.20
N LEU A 177 -9.97 3.77 -7.46
CA LEU A 177 -9.58 4.97 -6.72
C LEU A 177 -8.15 5.37 -7.14
N ASP A 178 -8.02 6.43 -7.96
CA ASP A 178 -6.73 6.93 -8.49
C ASP A 178 -6.21 8.05 -7.59
N GLU A 179 -5.33 7.75 -6.65
CA GLU A 179 -4.71 8.67 -5.67
C GLU A 179 -5.72 9.64 -5.00
N PRO A 180 -6.84 9.16 -4.45
CA PRO A 180 -7.91 10.06 -4.05
C PRO A 180 -7.56 10.95 -2.85
N LEU A 181 -6.51 10.62 -2.05
CA LEU A 181 -6.11 11.35 -0.84
C LEU A 181 -4.91 12.26 -1.03
N SER A 182 -4.27 12.26 -2.20
CA SER A 182 -3.00 12.98 -2.46
C SER A 182 -3.09 14.50 -2.23
N ASN A 183 -4.25 15.10 -2.46
CA ASN A 183 -4.48 16.54 -2.36
C ASN A 183 -5.02 17.00 -0.99
N LEU A 184 -4.95 16.17 0.05
CA LEU A 184 -5.44 16.46 1.39
C LEU A 184 -4.31 16.70 2.38
N ASP A 185 -4.57 17.54 3.39
CA ASP A 185 -3.70 17.67 4.55
C ASP A 185 -3.65 16.37 5.39
N ALA A 186 -2.61 16.20 6.21
CA ALA A 186 -2.35 14.97 6.94
C ALA A 186 -3.51 14.56 7.88
N LYS A 187 -4.13 15.53 8.58
CA LYS A 187 -5.24 15.24 9.51
C LYS A 187 -6.46 14.72 8.76
N LEU A 188 -6.79 15.39 7.67
CA LEU A 188 -7.94 15.02 6.84
C LEU A 188 -7.69 13.71 6.11
N ARG A 189 -6.45 13.46 5.64
CA ARG A 189 -6.04 12.21 5.01
C ARG A 189 -6.24 11.01 5.95
N ASN A 190 -5.80 11.11 7.22
CA ASN A 190 -6.00 10.08 8.22
C ASN A 190 -7.50 9.77 8.45
N HIS A 191 -8.32 10.80 8.56
CA HIS A 191 -9.76 10.62 8.69
C HIS A 191 -10.38 9.94 7.47
N MET A 192 -10.00 10.39 6.26
CA MET A 192 -10.56 9.86 5.02
C MET A 192 -10.13 8.41 4.72
N ARG A 193 -8.94 7.97 5.17
CA ARG A 193 -8.55 6.56 5.10
C ARG A 193 -9.57 5.69 5.83
N SER A 194 -9.86 6.01 7.09
CA SER A 194 -10.86 5.26 7.88
C SER A 194 -12.25 5.27 7.23
N GLU A 195 -12.63 6.39 6.60
CA GLU A 195 -13.92 6.50 5.90
C GLU A 195 -13.98 5.61 4.63
N ILE A 196 -12.88 5.52 3.87
CA ILE A 196 -12.82 4.66 2.67
C ILE A 196 -12.83 3.18 3.06
N THR A 197 -12.08 2.78 4.09
CA THR A 197 -12.10 1.40 4.61
C THR A 197 -13.50 1.02 5.08
N ARG A 198 -14.15 1.89 5.89
CA ARG A 198 -15.54 1.68 6.31
C ARG A 198 -16.50 1.59 5.11
N LEU A 199 -16.26 2.41 4.08
CA LEU A 199 -17.09 2.38 2.87
C LEU A 199 -16.97 1.04 2.14
N HIS A 200 -15.77 0.48 2.05
CA HIS A 200 -15.55 -0.86 1.50
C HIS A 200 -16.35 -1.91 2.28
N ASP A 201 -16.26 -1.90 3.62
CA ASP A 201 -17.01 -2.83 4.48
C ASP A 201 -18.53 -2.75 4.27
N VAL A 202 -19.04 -1.52 4.12
CA VAL A 202 -20.49 -1.28 3.92
C VAL A 202 -20.97 -1.70 2.54
N LEU A 203 -20.16 -1.44 1.49
CA LEU A 203 -20.54 -1.75 0.11
C LEU A 203 -20.33 -3.23 -0.23
N GLY A 204 -19.34 -3.91 0.37
CA GLY A 204 -19.00 -5.29 0.10
C GLY A 204 -18.69 -5.54 -1.38
N THR A 205 -18.00 -4.60 -2.04
CA THR A 205 -17.64 -4.66 -3.47
C THR A 205 -16.13 -4.63 -3.64
N THR A 206 -15.61 -5.02 -4.80
CA THR A 206 -14.19 -5.05 -5.07
C THR A 206 -13.60 -3.64 -5.22
N PHE A 207 -12.53 -3.33 -4.46
CA PHE A 207 -11.84 -2.05 -4.53
C PHE A 207 -10.44 -2.22 -5.09
N VAL A 208 -10.07 -1.33 -6.02
CA VAL A 208 -8.68 -1.17 -6.48
C VAL A 208 -8.26 0.28 -6.23
N TYR A 209 -7.26 0.45 -5.40
CA TYR A 209 -6.77 1.74 -4.91
C TYR A 209 -5.33 1.96 -5.37
N VAL A 210 -5.04 3.11 -5.93
CA VAL A 210 -3.69 3.53 -6.31
C VAL A 210 -3.20 4.59 -5.35
N THR A 211 -2.00 4.42 -4.83
CA THR A 211 -1.31 5.43 -4.00
C THR A 211 0.21 5.35 -4.18
N HIS A 212 0.89 6.41 -3.78
CA HIS A 212 2.32 6.42 -3.54
C HIS A 212 2.65 6.48 -2.03
N ASP A 213 1.64 6.55 -1.16
CA ASP A 213 1.77 6.59 0.30
C ASP A 213 1.71 5.16 0.87
N GLN A 214 2.82 4.73 1.48
CA GLN A 214 2.94 3.40 2.08
C GLN A 214 1.97 3.22 3.26
N THR A 215 1.73 4.29 4.04
CA THR A 215 0.82 4.23 5.18
C THR A 215 -0.61 3.97 4.72
N GLU A 216 -1.03 4.55 3.59
CA GLU A 216 -2.32 4.24 2.98
C GLU A 216 -2.39 2.76 2.58
N ALA A 217 -1.37 2.26 1.88
CA ALA A 217 -1.31 0.88 1.44
C ALA A 217 -1.37 -0.11 2.62
N MET A 218 -0.53 0.10 3.63
CA MET A 218 -0.42 -0.78 4.80
C MET A 218 -1.66 -0.79 5.69
N THR A 219 -2.51 0.26 5.65
CA THR A 219 -3.64 0.41 6.57
C THR A 219 -5.00 0.12 5.96
N MET A 220 -5.10 0.04 4.62
CA MET A 220 -6.41 -0.04 3.94
C MET A 220 -6.59 -1.33 3.15
N GLY A 221 -5.53 -1.88 2.56
CA GLY A 221 -5.63 -3.03 1.65
C GLY A 221 -5.66 -4.38 2.35
N ASP A 222 -6.45 -5.32 1.83
CA ASP A 222 -6.33 -6.73 2.16
C ASP A 222 -5.03 -7.32 1.57
N ARG A 223 -4.71 -6.93 0.32
CA ARG A 223 -3.41 -7.17 -0.32
C ARG A 223 -2.87 -5.90 -0.96
N ILE A 224 -1.55 -5.85 -1.01
CA ILE A 224 -0.79 -4.77 -1.66
C ILE A 224 -0.03 -5.35 -2.84
N VAL A 225 -0.11 -4.67 -3.98
CA VAL A 225 0.70 -4.93 -5.17
C VAL A 225 1.80 -3.89 -5.23
N VAL A 226 3.02 -4.30 -4.92
CA VAL A 226 4.20 -3.44 -5.04
C VAL A 226 4.69 -3.45 -6.47
N MET A 227 4.77 -2.28 -7.09
CA MET A 227 5.17 -2.12 -8.50
C MET A 227 6.45 -1.31 -8.64
N LYS A 228 7.33 -1.73 -9.57
CA LYS A 228 8.51 -0.98 -9.98
C LYS A 228 8.72 -1.16 -11.50
N ASP A 229 8.97 -0.07 -12.20
CA ASP A 229 9.33 -0.06 -13.63
C ASP A 229 8.38 -0.88 -14.53
N GLY A 230 7.08 -0.84 -14.22
CA GLY A 230 6.04 -1.56 -14.97
C GLY A 230 5.87 -3.03 -14.58
N TYR A 231 6.63 -3.55 -13.63
CA TYR A 231 6.55 -4.94 -13.15
C TYR A 231 5.94 -5.02 -11.75
N ILE A 232 5.24 -6.11 -11.48
CA ILE A 232 4.89 -6.52 -10.11
C ILE A 232 6.17 -7.04 -9.44
N GLN A 233 6.49 -6.49 -8.27
CA GLN A 233 7.63 -6.95 -7.47
C GLN A 233 7.20 -7.98 -6.43
N GLN A 234 6.08 -7.73 -5.75
CA GLN A 234 5.48 -8.62 -4.77
C GLN A 234 3.99 -8.32 -4.60
N VAL A 235 3.20 -9.34 -4.29
CA VAL A 235 1.77 -9.22 -3.97
C VAL A 235 1.49 -10.03 -2.73
N ASP A 236 1.23 -9.38 -1.62
CA ASP A 236 0.94 -10.04 -0.34
C ASP A 236 0.06 -9.18 0.56
N ALA A 237 -0.37 -9.77 1.70
CA ALA A 237 -0.96 -9.02 2.79
C ALA A 237 0.05 -7.99 3.35
N PRO A 238 -0.42 -6.87 3.92
CA PRO A 238 0.47 -5.81 4.43
C PRO A 238 1.57 -6.33 5.37
N GLN A 239 1.20 -7.19 6.33
CA GLN A 239 2.15 -7.73 7.30
C GLN A 239 3.19 -8.65 6.65
N ASP A 240 2.79 -9.48 5.68
CA ASP A 240 3.74 -10.37 4.98
C ASP A 240 4.75 -9.58 4.14
N LEU A 241 4.32 -8.49 3.47
CA LEU A 241 5.23 -7.58 2.75
C LEU A 241 6.26 -6.93 3.69
N TYR A 242 5.85 -6.63 4.92
CA TYR A 242 6.72 -6.04 5.94
C TYR A 242 7.69 -7.06 6.52
N ASP A 243 7.19 -8.26 6.88
CA ASP A 243 7.95 -9.30 7.57
C ASP A 243 8.77 -10.18 6.60
N LYS A 244 8.33 -10.31 5.32
CA LYS A 244 8.92 -11.21 4.33
C LYS A 244 9.07 -10.55 2.96
N PRO A 245 9.85 -9.47 2.85
CA PRO A 245 10.06 -8.80 1.57
C PRO A 245 10.89 -9.67 0.62
N ASN A 246 10.41 -9.95 -0.60
CA ASN A 246 11.08 -10.83 -1.57
C ASN A 246 12.40 -10.28 -2.11
N SER A 247 12.64 -8.98 -1.98
CA SER A 247 13.82 -8.32 -2.55
C SER A 247 14.25 -7.09 -1.77
N LEU A 248 15.47 -6.64 -1.99
CA LEU A 248 16.00 -5.38 -1.46
C LEU A 248 15.09 -4.20 -1.79
N PHE A 249 14.54 -4.17 -3.00
CA PHE A 249 13.62 -3.11 -3.40
C PHE A 249 12.38 -3.08 -2.51
N VAL A 250 11.70 -4.22 -2.31
CA VAL A 250 10.49 -4.27 -1.47
C VAL A 250 10.83 -3.95 -0.02
N ALA A 251 11.93 -4.50 0.50
CA ALA A 251 12.40 -4.26 1.87
C ALA A 251 12.69 -2.78 2.15
N GLY A 252 13.34 -2.10 1.21
CA GLY A 252 13.64 -0.68 1.31
C GLY A 252 12.47 0.23 0.98
N PHE A 253 11.53 -0.25 0.16
CA PHE A 253 10.35 0.52 -0.19
C PHE A 253 9.27 0.46 0.90
N ILE A 254 9.09 -0.67 1.58
CA ILE A 254 8.08 -0.87 2.64
C ILE A 254 8.69 -0.58 4.02
N GLY A 255 8.18 0.44 4.69
CA GLY A 255 8.60 0.88 6.01
C GLY A 255 9.06 2.34 6.05
N SER A 256 8.86 3.01 7.19
CA SER A 256 9.29 4.39 7.42
C SER A 256 9.76 4.52 8.87
N PRO A 257 11.07 4.82 9.10
CA PRO A 257 12.14 4.95 8.11
C PRO A 257 12.40 3.66 7.30
N GLN A 258 13.15 3.79 6.20
CA GLN A 258 13.54 2.65 5.37
C GLN A 258 14.43 1.66 6.14
N MET A 259 14.43 0.39 5.72
CA MET A 259 15.34 -0.64 6.22
C MET A 259 16.80 -0.22 6.01
N ASN A 260 17.64 -0.46 7.01
CA ASN A 260 19.09 -0.30 6.88
C ASN A 260 19.66 -1.48 6.13
N PHE A 261 20.59 -1.24 5.21
CA PHE A 261 21.28 -2.29 4.45
C PHE A 261 22.77 -2.23 4.72
N LEU A 262 23.35 -3.37 5.13
CA LEU A 262 24.74 -3.53 5.49
C LEU A 262 25.38 -4.64 4.68
N ASP A 263 26.56 -4.41 4.14
CA ASP A 263 27.36 -5.47 3.54
C ASP A 263 27.92 -6.38 4.63
N ALA A 264 27.78 -7.69 4.46
CA ALA A 264 28.30 -8.70 5.37
C ALA A 264 28.91 -9.89 4.61
N ILE A 265 29.86 -10.57 5.21
CA ILE A 265 30.38 -11.86 4.71
C ILE A 265 29.70 -12.95 5.53
N LEU A 266 29.04 -13.89 4.87
CA LEU A 266 28.46 -15.05 5.53
C LEU A 266 29.55 -16.08 5.82
N LEU A 267 29.73 -16.42 7.08
CA LEU A 267 30.72 -17.41 7.54
C LEU A 267 30.01 -18.61 8.16
N LYS A 268 30.66 -19.77 8.11
CA LYS A 268 30.19 -21.01 8.73
C LYS A 268 31.29 -21.68 9.54
N GLU A 269 30.98 -21.98 10.81
CA GLU A 269 31.83 -22.77 11.70
C GLU A 269 31.03 -23.95 12.26
N GLY A 270 31.35 -25.17 11.80
CA GLY A 270 30.54 -26.35 12.11
C GLY A 270 29.13 -26.25 11.58
N GLU A 271 28.13 -26.23 12.46
CA GLU A 271 26.71 -26.04 12.11
C GLU A 271 26.23 -24.59 12.33
N CYS A 272 27.08 -23.69 12.79
CA CYS A 272 26.71 -22.33 13.11
C CYS A 272 27.08 -21.39 11.96
N PHE A 273 26.11 -20.55 11.58
CA PHE A 273 26.32 -19.46 10.63
C PHE A 273 26.48 -18.13 11.37
N SER A 274 27.34 -17.27 10.83
CA SER A 274 27.61 -15.93 11.37
C SER A 274 27.75 -14.92 10.24
N LEU A 275 27.38 -13.68 10.51
CA LEU A 275 27.56 -12.54 9.60
C LEU A 275 28.75 -11.71 10.10
N LYS A 276 29.75 -11.53 9.26
CA LYS A 276 30.86 -10.62 9.52
C LYS A 276 30.54 -9.27 8.88
N ILE A 277 30.20 -8.27 9.71
CA ILE A 277 29.92 -6.89 9.30
C ILE A 277 31.11 -6.04 9.77
N GLY A 278 31.96 -5.62 8.84
CA GLY A 278 33.23 -4.98 9.20
C GLY A 278 34.05 -5.85 10.13
N ASP A 279 34.30 -5.38 11.36
CA ASP A 279 35.05 -6.12 12.39
C ASP A 279 34.15 -6.94 13.34
N MET A 280 32.83 -6.77 13.27
CA MET A 280 31.91 -7.54 14.12
C MET A 280 31.54 -8.88 13.50
N LEU A 281 31.48 -9.90 14.34
CA LEU A 281 30.97 -11.22 14.00
C LEU A 281 29.70 -11.49 14.80
N ILE A 282 28.57 -11.60 14.11
CA ILE A 282 27.25 -11.73 14.72
C ILE A 282 26.65 -13.09 14.33
N PRO A 283 26.31 -13.98 15.29
CA PRO A 283 25.73 -15.27 14.97
C PRO A 283 24.32 -15.14 14.41
N ILE A 284 23.96 -16.00 13.45
CA ILE A 284 22.61 -16.16 12.93
C ILE A 284 21.88 -17.18 13.79
N SER A 285 20.63 -16.87 14.19
CA SER A 285 19.82 -17.79 14.98
C SER A 285 19.46 -19.06 14.19
N ARG A 286 19.43 -20.22 14.86
CA ARG A 286 19.10 -21.50 14.21
C ARG A 286 17.75 -21.48 13.49
N GLY A 287 16.74 -20.79 14.03
CA GLY A 287 15.43 -20.70 13.40
C GLY A 287 15.42 -20.00 12.03
N LYS A 288 16.46 -19.20 11.72
CA LYS A 288 16.62 -18.58 10.40
C LYS A 288 17.38 -19.45 9.41
N VAL A 289 18.16 -20.39 9.91
CA VAL A 289 18.93 -21.33 9.08
C VAL A 289 18.03 -22.41 8.49
N ASP A 290 17.05 -22.86 9.29
CA ASP A 290 16.12 -23.91 8.89
C ASP A 290 15.24 -23.46 7.71
N GLY A 291 15.38 -24.15 6.57
CA GLY A 291 14.63 -23.87 5.35
C GLY A 291 15.21 -22.78 4.44
N SER A 292 16.36 -22.19 4.79
CA SER A 292 17.09 -21.22 3.97
C SER A 292 18.27 -21.88 3.22
N ASP A 293 18.64 -21.31 2.05
CA ASP A 293 19.81 -21.77 1.26
C ASP A 293 21.10 -21.02 1.65
N LEU A 294 21.32 -20.78 2.95
CA LEU A 294 22.53 -20.08 3.43
C LEU A 294 23.82 -20.83 3.08
N GLU A 295 23.76 -22.16 2.90
CA GLU A 295 24.92 -22.99 2.59
C GLU A 295 25.62 -22.54 1.28
N SER A 296 24.85 -22.18 0.27
CA SER A 296 25.38 -21.75 -1.04
C SER A 296 26.06 -20.37 -1.00
N TYR A 297 25.87 -19.63 0.09
CA TYR A 297 26.41 -18.27 0.28
C TYR A 297 27.58 -18.20 1.25
N VAL A 298 28.09 -19.33 1.78
CA VAL A 298 29.25 -19.37 2.68
C VAL A 298 30.48 -18.75 2.01
N ASN A 299 31.13 -17.83 2.70
CA ASN A 299 32.27 -17.01 2.25
C ASN A 299 31.93 -16.02 1.12
N LYS A 300 30.65 -15.78 0.82
CA LYS A 300 30.20 -14.73 -0.11
C LYS A 300 29.75 -13.50 0.64
N THR A 301 29.79 -12.36 -0.06
CA THR A 301 29.20 -11.13 0.42
C THR A 301 27.69 -11.17 0.21
N VAL A 302 26.95 -10.92 1.27
CA VAL A 302 25.48 -10.79 1.30
C VAL A 302 25.10 -9.41 1.81
N ILE A 303 23.85 -9.00 1.62
CA ILE A 303 23.33 -7.77 2.22
C ILE A 303 22.42 -8.14 3.40
N VAL A 304 22.70 -7.54 4.54
CA VAL A 304 21.89 -7.68 5.76
C VAL A 304 20.95 -6.49 5.87
N GLY A 305 19.64 -6.76 5.88
CA GLY A 305 18.61 -5.76 6.11
C GLY A 305 18.17 -5.76 7.57
N ILE A 306 18.19 -4.58 8.19
CA ILE A 306 17.78 -4.38 9.59
C ILE A 306 16.81 -3.20 9.63
N ARG A 307 15.61 -3.41 10.16
CA ARG A 307 14.67 -2.31 10.32
C ARG A 307 15.11 -1.37 11.44
N PRO A 308 14.84 -0.06 11.33
CA PRO A 308 15.23 0.92 12.34
C PRO A 308 14.72 0.60 13.74
N GLU A 309 13.53 0.01 13.86
CA GLU A 309 12.90 -0.40 15.13
C GLU A 309 13.50 -1.68 15.74
N ASP A 310 14.27 -2.44 14.97
CA ASP A 310 14.97 -3.66 15.43
C ASP A 310 16.39 -3.35 15.91
N ILE A 311 16.73 -2.06 16.04
CA ILE A 311 17.95 -1.58 16.70
C ILE A 311 17.54 -0.93 18.02
N HIS A 312 17.96 -1.55 19.11
CA HIS A 312 17.49 -1.22 20.46
C HIS A 312 18.56 -0.53 21.30
N ASN A 313 18.15 0.42 22.15
CA ASN A 313 19.00 1.08 23.14
C ASN A 313 18.62 0.72 24.60
N GLU A 314 17.68 -0.18 24.80
CA GLU A 314 17.26 -0.61 26.11
C GLU A 314 18.19 -1.67 26.70
N ASP A 315 18.59 -1.51 27.97
CA ASP A 315 19.50 -2.43 28.67
C ASP A 315 19.07 -3.90 28.62
N VAL A 316 17.77 -4.15 28.54
CA VAL A 316 17.23 -5.53 28.51
C VAL A 316 17.67 -6.21 27.19
N PHE A 317 17.51 -5.55 26.04
CA PHE A 317 17.92 -6.10 24.75
C PHE A 317 19.44 -6.24 24.64
N ILE A 318 20.20 -5.25 25.13
CA ILE A 318 21.67 -5.27 25.14
C ILE A 318 22.21 -6.44 25.97
N LYS A 319 21.53 -6.80 27.06
CA LYS A 319 21.92 -7.94 27.92
C LYS A 319 21.54 -9.30 27.34
N VAL A 320 20.46 -9.36 26.56
CA VAL A 320 19.98 -10.61 25.93
C VAL A 320 20.81 -10.96 24.70
N SER A 321 21.27 -9.96 23.94
CA SER A 321 22.03 -10.16 22.70
C SER A 321 23.35 -9.37 22.76
N PRO A 322 24.28 -9.72 23.67
CA PRO A 322 25.54 -9.00 23.83
C PRO A 322 26.45 -9.10 22.60
N GLU A 323 26.33 -10.18 21.80
CA GLU A 323 27.11 -10.42 20.57
C GLU A 323 26.72 -9.46 19.42
N SER A 324 25.54 -8.87 19.46
CA SER A 324 25.09 -7.86 18.48
C SER A 324 25.14 -6.45 19.03
N ALA A 325 25.67 -6.27 20.27
CA ALA A 325 25.77 -4.96 20.91
C ALA A 325 27.03 -4.22 20.45
N PHE A 326 26.87 -2.90 20.21
CA PHE A 326 27.94 -2.02 19.78
C PHE A 326 27.74 -0.60 20.33
N ASP A 327 28.80 0.20 20.33
CA ASP A 327 28.73 1.62 20.65
C ASP A 327 28.66 2.43 19.35
N ALA A 328 27.77 3.42 19.31
CA ALA A 328 27.61 4.35 18.18
C ALA A 328 27.74 5.79 18.64
N ASP A 329 28.45 6.61 17.87
CA ASP A 329 28.51 8.05 18.04
C ASP A 329 27.38 8.67 17.21
N ILE A 330 26.48 9.42 17.87
CA ILE A 330 25.25 9.92 17.24
C ILE A 330 25.48 11.20 16.45
N ASP A 331 25.30 11.14 15.14
CA ASP A 331 25.50 12.28 14.21
C ASP A 331 24.31 13.23 14.17
N LEU A 332 23.09 12.70 14.17
CA LEU A 332 21.85 13.47 14.07
C LEU A 332 20.72 12.78 14.86
N ILE A 333 19.84 13.58 15.44
CA ILE A 333 18.62 13.13 16.11
C ILE A 333 17.41 13.82 15.51
N GLU A 334 16.41 13.05 15.14
CA GLU A 334 15.10 13.55 14.74
C GLU A 334 14.07 13.20 15.82
N LEU A 335 13.49 14.21 16.47
CA LEU A 335 12.47 14.00 17.50
C LEU A 335 11.09 13.95 16.87
N MET A 336 10.47 12.77 16.96
CA MET A 336 9.14 12.48 16.40
C MET A 336 8.02 12.41 17.46
N GLY A 337 8.26 13.04 18.62
CA GLY A 337 7.33 13.06 19.75
C GLY A 337 7.57 11.89 20.71
N SER A 338 6.86 10.77 20.55
CA SER A 338 7.05 9.57 21.38
C SER A 338 8.27 8.74 21.02
N GLU A 339 8.84 8.97 19.86
CA GLU A 339 9.98 8.25 19.29
C GLU A 339 11.04 9.25 18.84
N MET A 340 12.26 8.78 18.67
CA MET A 340 13.33 9.51 18.01
C MET A 340 14.09 8.61 17.03
N TYR A 341 14.59 9.22 15.97
CA TYR A 341 15.48 8.55 15.04
C TYR A 341 16.92 9.00 15.34
N LEU A 342 17.78 8.00 15.60
CA LEU A 342 19.20 8.18 15.82
C LEU A 342 19.94 7.84 14.54
N HIS A 343 20.64 8.81 13.97
CA HIS A 343 21.47 8.60 12.79
C HIS A 343 22.93 8.52 13.23
N PHE A 344 23.62 7.49 12.77
CA PHE A 344 25.01 7.22 13.09
C PHE A 344 25.70 6.42 11.97
N GLU A 345 27.01 6.36 12.02
CA GLU A 345 27.81 5.48 11.17
C GLU A 345 28.11 4.16 11.90
N PHE A 346 27.87 3.04 11.24
CA PHE A 346 28.18 1.71 11.76
C PHE A 346 28.92 0.91 10.69
N GLN A 347 30.18 0.56 10.95
CA GLN A 347 31.05 -0.24 10.05
C GLN A 347 31.08 0.31 8.61
N GLY A 348 31.15 1.65 8.46
CA GLY A 348 31.21 2.33 7.17
C GLY A 348 29.85 2.53 6.48
N HIS A 349 28.74 2.16 7.13
CA HIS A 349 27.38 2.36 6.63
C HIS A 349 26.63 3.39 7.46
N ARG A 350 25.81 4.21 6.80
CA ARG A 350 24.85 5.09 7.49
C ARG A 350 23.67 4.27 7.96
N VAL A 351 23.38 4.34 9.25
CA VAL A 351 22.33 3.57 9.91
C VAL A 351 21.40 4.50 10.66
N VAL A 352 20.12 4.15 10.67
CA VAL A 352 19.07 4.83 11.45
C VAL A 352 18.49 3.83 12.43
N ALA A 353 18.47 4.18 13.72
CA ALA A 353 17.72 3.46 14.73
C ALA A 353 16.48 4.24 15.15
N ARG A 354 15.35 3.56 15.34
CA ARG A 354 14.12 4.12 15.85
C ARG A 354 13.93 3.68 17.30
N VAL A 355 14.09 4.61 18.23
CA VAL A 355 14.10 4.32 19.66
C VAL A 355 13.09 5.20 20.42
N SER A 356 12.76 4.84 21.65
CA SER A 356 11.88 5.61 22.51
C SER A 356 12.49 6.97 22.87
N SER A 357 11.70 8.06 22.81
CA SER A 357 12.13 9.40 23.22
C SER A 357 12.26 9.58 24.76
N ARG A 358 12.01 8.53 25.53
CA ARG A 358 12.14 8.58 27.01
C ARG A 358 13.58 8.63 27.48
N VAL A 359 14.52 8.18 26.66
CA VAL A 359 15.97 8.26 26.94
C VAL A 359 16.49 9.57 26.39
N THR A 360 17.17 10.35 27.24
CA THR A 360 17.76 11.62 26.81
C THR A 360 19.08 11.34 26.10
N THR A 361 19.04 11.36 24.77
CA THR A 361 20.20 11.29 23.90
C THR A 361 20.42 12.63 23.21
N ARG A 362 21.69 13.04 23.03
CA ARG A 362 22.06 14.27 22.34
C ARG A 362 22.99 13.96 21.17
N LYS A 363 23.02 14.85 20.19
CA LYS A 363 24.02 14.80 19.14
C LYS A 363 25.43 14.81 19.74
N GLY A 364 26.28 13.88 19.30
CA GLY A 364 27.63 13.68 19.80
C GLY A 364 27.74 12.75 21.01
N ASP A 365 26.61 12.28 21.55
CA ASP A 365 26.63 11.24 22.60
C ASP A 365 27.06 9.91 21.99
N ARG A 366 27.79 9.14 22.79
CA ARG A 366 28.10 7.73 22.50
C ARG A 366 27.07 6.85 23.17
N VAL A 367 26.30 6.13 22.36
CA VAL A 367 25.16 5.33 22.81
C VAL A 367 25.44 3.86 22.52
N LYS A 368 25.14 3.00 23.51
CA LYS A 368 25.20 1.55 23.31
C LYS A 368 23.90 1.08 22.69
N LEU A 369 24.00 0.37 21.56
CA LEU A 369 22.90 -0.17 20.79
C LEU A 369 23.07 -1.69 20.62
N SER A 370 21.98 -2.39 20.31
CA SER A 370 22.01 -3.83 19.99
C SER A 370 21.04 -4.11 18.84
N ILE A 371 21.40 -4.99 17.93
CA ILE A 371 20.59 -5.42 16.79
C ILE A 371 19.80 -6.68 17.17
N ASP A 372 18.50 -6.68 16.94
CA ASP A 372 17.70 -7.91 17.02
C ASP A 372 17.90 -8.77 15.74
N MET A 373 18.82 -9.71 15.82
CA MET A 373 19.15 -10.61 14.71
C MET A 373 18.02 -11.59 14.36
N HIS A 374 17.03 -11.77 15.23
CA HIS A 374 15.84 -12.56 14.90
C HIS A 374 14.94 -11.87 13.87
N LYS A 375 15.10 -10.56 13.70
CA LYS A 375 14.36 -9.72 12.74
C LYS A 375 15.18 -9.31 11.51
N ALA A 376 16.50 -9.62 11.49
CA ALA A 376 17.35 -9.29 10.35
C ALA A 376 16.96 -10.10 9.11
N HIS A 377 17.07 -9.49 7.93
CA HIS A 377 16.86 -10.15 6.64
C HIS A 377 18.19 -10.30 5.92
N ILE A 378 18.34 -11.34 5.11
CA ILE A 378 19.56 -11.58 4.33
C ILE A 378 19.18 -11.64 2.86
N PHE A 379 19.86 -10.85 2.02
CA PHE A 379 19.65 -10.76 0.59
C PHE A 379 20.90 -11.11 -0.18
N ASP A 380 20.71 -11.73 -1.32
CA ASP A 380 21.78 -11.92 -2.30
C ASP A 380 22.24 -10.57 -2.85
N LYS A 381 23.55 -10.33 -2.87
CA LYS A 381 24.11 -9.05 -3.29
C LYS A 381 24.00 -8.80 -4.79
N GLU A 382 23.98 -9.86 -5.62
CA GLU A 382 23.94 -9.74 -7.08
C GLU A 382 22.51 -9.70 -7.61
N THR A 383 21.65 -10.58 -7.12
CA THR A 383 20.26 -10.70 -7.57
C THR A 383 19.30 -9.81 -6.82
N GLU A 384 19.69 -9.27 -5.66
CA GLU A 384 18.88 -8.51 -4.71
C GLU A 384 17.67 -9.30 -4.16
N ILE A 385 17.64 -10.62 -4.33
CA ILE A 385 16.55 -11.49 -3.84
C ILE A 385 16.82 -11.90 -2.40
N ALA A 386 15.75 -12.05 -1.62
CA ALA A 386 15.84 -12.50 -0.25
C ALA A 386 16.30 -13.97 -0.18
N ILE A 387 17.28 -14.24 0.69
CA ILE A 387 17.79 -15.58 1.02
C ILE A 387 17.10 -16.08 2.29
N CYS A 388 16.92 -15.18 3.27
CA CYS A 388 16.41 -15.52 4.60
C CYS A 388 15.71 -14.30 5.26
N HIS A 389 14.65 -14.57 6.02
CA HIS A 389 13.88 -13.56 6.78
C HIS A 389 13.96 -13.78 8.27
#